data_b1a5e5d3758d03e0b6793841e3ee5991
#
_entry.id   b1a5e5d3758d03e0b6793841e3ee5991
#
_cell.length_a   1.000
_cell.length_b   1.000
_cell.length_c   1.000
_cell.angle_alpha   90.00
_cell.angle_beta   90.00
_cell.angle_gamma   90.00
#
_symmetry.space_group_name_H-M   'P 1'
#
loop_
_entity.id
_entity.type
_entity.pdbx_description
1 polymer ?
#
loop_
_entity_poly.entity_id
_entity_poly.type
_entity_poly.pdbx_seq_one_letter_code
_entity_poly.pdbx_strand_id
1 'polypeptide(L)'
;QSAVSLLWFSYPRFRAGTFGGVFEVDASQIPVPDAGPKSFAGGRFWLINIGDKHKNDVRNDGVQTTTGVKALYMVCVHLGCLYGFEAAQNRFNCPCHGSMYTPSGHRITGPATRNLDCFTVQAVDAEGKVLAETGKLNNNLEATAINVEGAAKLLVNTGSRIMGQPA
;
A
#
# COMPACT_ATOMS: atom_id res chain seq x y z
N GLN A 1 8.84 -26.46 32.79
CA GLN A 1 9.50 -25.23 32.27
C GLN A 1 9.63 -25.24 30.73
N SER A 2 9.79 -26.40 30.09
CA SER A 2 9.98 -26.51 28.63
C SER A 2 8.77 -26.10 27.77
N ALA A 3 7.54 -26.36 28.23
CA ALA A 3 6.32 -26.00 27.49
C ALA A 3 6.08 -24.48 27.43
N VAL A 4 6.43 -23.76 28.50
CA VAL A 4 6.33 -22.30 28.56
C VAL A 4 7.33 -21.65 27.60
N SER A 5 8.54 -22.21 27.51
CA SER A 5 9.57 -21.73 26.58
C SER A 5 9.16 -21.95 25.13
N LEU A 6 8.56 -23.09 24.79
CA LEU A 6 8.06 -23.38 23.43
C LEU A 6 6.92 -22.43 23.03
N LEU A 7 5.97 -22.13 23.94
CA LEU A 7 4.91 -21.15 23.70
C LEU A 7 5.47 -19.74 23.52
N TRP A 8 6.53 -19.37 24.25
CA TRP A 8 7.20 -18.09 24.12
C TRP A 8 7.86 -17.90 22.76
N PHE A 9 8.47 -18.93 22.18
CA PHE A 9 9.07 -18.91 20.85
C PHE A 9 8.04 -19.02 19.72
N SER A 10 6.87 -19.59 19.98
CA SER A 10 5.80 -19.77 18.99
C SER A 10 4.96 -18.53 18.79
N TYR A 11 5.05 -17.52 19.67
CA TYR A 11 4.28 -16.29 19.55
C TYR A 11 5.03 -15.26 18.70
N PRO A 12 4.58 -14.93 17.49
CA PRO A 12 5.24 -13.95 16.65
C PRO A 12 5.19 -12.57 17.33
N ARG A 13 6.35 -12.06 17.69
CA ARG A 13 6.48 -10.71 18.27
C ARG A 13 6.83 -9.74 17.17
N PHE A 14 5.82 -9.15 16.55
CA PHE A 14 6.03 -8.05 15.61
C PHE A 14 6.42 -6.80 16.41
N ARG A 15 7.61 -6.28 16.16
CA ARG A 15 8.02 -4.98 16.69
C ARG A 15 7.32 -3.89 15.89
N ALA A 16 6.88 -2.82 16.56
CA ALA A 16 6.43 -1.61 15.88
C ALA A 16 7.50 -1.16 14.86
N GLY A 17 7.07 -0.76 13.66
CA GLY A 17 7.99 -0.38 12.58
C GLY A 17 8.61 -1.53 11.78
N THR A 18 8.16 -2.79 11.97
CA THR A 18 8.59 -3.93 11.15
C THR A 18 7.41 -4.51 10.36
N PHE A 19 7.73 -5.24 9.28
CA PHE A 19 6.74 -5.95 8.48
C PHE A 19 5.94 -6.94 9.34
N GLY A 20 4.61 -6.93 9.19
CA GLY A 20 3.66 -7.73 9.98
C GLY A 20 3.05 -7.00 11.17
N GLY A 21 3.49 -5.77 11.46
CA GLY A 21 2.95 -4.89 12.49
C GLY A 21 2.51 -3.53 11.94
N VAL A 22 2.26 -2.59 12.84
CA VAL A 22 1.96 -1.20 12.49
C VAL A 22 3.27 -0.44 12.26
N PHE A 23 3.38 0.19 11.10
CA PHE A 23 4.50 1.02 10.69
C PHE A 23 4.06 2.50 10.74
N GLU A 24 4.77 3.32 11.51
CA GLU A 24 4.49 4.75 11.61
C GLU A 24 5.27 5.52 10.54
N VAL A 25 4.59 6.45 9.87
CA VAL A 25 5.16 7.35 8.87
C VAL A 25 4.80 8.78 9.25
N ASP A 26 5.80 9.61 9.55
CA ASP A 26 5.59 11.02 9.88
C ASP A 26 5.00 11.79 8.68
N ALA A 27 4.21 12.82 8.96
CA ALA A 27 3.59 13.66 7.92
C ALA A 27 4.61 14.23 6.93
N SER A 28 5.82 14.59 7.39
CA SER A 28 6.92 15.08 6.55
C SER A 28 7.45 14.06 5.54
N GLN A 29 7.14 12.80 5.72
CA GLN A 29 7.55 11.70 4.85
C GLN A 29 6.48 11.31 3.83
N ILE A 30 5.27 11.86 3.93
CA ILE A 30 4.20 11.63 2.96
C ILE A 30 4.59 12.32 1.64
N PRO A 31 4.56 11.61 0.50
CA PRO A 31 4.80 12.24 -0.80
C PRO A 31 3.76 13.35 -1.07
N VAL A 32 4.17 14.42 -1.72
CA VAL A 32 3.19 15.40 -2.23
C VAL A 32 2.32 14.75 -3.32
N PRO A 33 1.09 15.23 -3.53
CA PRO A 33 0.21 14.69 -4.57
C PRO A 33 0.90 14.61 -5.94
N ASP A 34 0.73 13.49 -6.63
CA ASP A 34 1.31 13.19 -7.95
C ASP A 34 2.85 13.18 -8.03
N ALA A 35 3.54 13.22 -6.89
CA ALA A 35 4.94 12.85 -6.84
C ALA A 35 5.11 11.34 -7.03
N GLY A 36 6.32 10.92 -7.35
CA GLY A 36 6.64 9.51 -7.40
C GLY A 36 6.42 8.80 -6.04
N PRO A 37 6.20 7.49 -6.04
CA PRO A 37 6.01 6.71 -4.83
C PRO A 37 7.27 6.70 -3.96
N LYS A 38 7.10 6.75 -2.64
CA LYS A 38 8.18 6.63 -1.67
C LYS A 38 8.28 5.22 -1.13
N SER A 39 9.49 4.67 -1.15
CA SER A 39 9.78 3.31 -0.69
C SER A 39 9.95 3.24 0.83
N PHE A 40 9.29 2.27 1.46
CA PHE A 40 9.45 1.90 2.87
C PHE A 40 9.81 0.41 2.96
N ALA A 41 11.08 0.11 2.69
CA ALA A 41 11.57 -1.27 2.59
C ALA A 41 11.35 -2.08 3.88
N GLY A 42 11.52 -1.47 5.06
CA GLY A 42 11.27 -2.11 6.35
C GLY A 42 9.82 -2.58 6.55
N GLY A 43 8.85 -1.84 6.00
CA GLY A 43 7.43 -2.17 6.00
C GLY A 43 6.98 -2.92 4.74
N ARG A 44 7.87 -3.10 3.76
CA ARG A 44 7.60 -3.69 2.44
C ARG A 44 6.45 -3.03 1.69
N PHE A 45 6.40 -1.70 1.69
CA PHE A 45 5.37 -0.96 0.95
C PHE A 45 5.92 0.27 0.24
N TRP A 46 5.23 0.64 -0.83
CA TRP A 46 5.33 1.92 -1.49
C TRP A 46 4.20 2.81 -0.99
N LEU A 47 4.55 4.01 -0.49
CA LEU A 47 3.56 5.03 -0.16
C LEU A 47 3.39 5.94 -1.37
N ILE A 48 2.16 6.07 -1.84
CA ILE A 48 1.81 6.95 -2.95
C ILE A 48 0.72 7.92 -2.51
N ASN A 49 0.81 9.16 -2.98
CA ASN A 49 -0.23 10.16 -2.84
C ASN A 49 -0.79 10.48 -4.23
N ILE A 50 -2.00 9.99 -4.47
CA ILE A 50 -2.70 10.09 -5.74
C ILE A 50 -3.38 11.45 -5.82
N GLY A 51 -2.94 12.27 -6.75
CA GLY A 51 -3.53 13.57 -7.07
C GLY A 51 -4.34 13.53 -8.37
N ASP A 52 -4.53 14.72 -8.94
CA ASP A 52 -5.38 14.90 -10.12
C ASP A 52 -4.85 14.23 -11.39
N LYS A 53 -3.54 14.04 -11.51
CA LYS A 53 -2.95 13.37 -12.68
C LYS A 53 -3.32 11.90 -12.76
N HIS A 54 -3.52 11.25 -11.61
CA HIS A 54 -3.76 9.81 -11.50
C HIS A 54 -5.20 9.44 -11.16
N LYS A 55 -6.07 10.43 -10.89
CA LYS A 55 -7.51 10.16 -10.66
C LYS A 55 -8.22 9.55 -11.87
N ASN A 56 -7.65 9.73 -13.05
CA ASN A 56 -8.15 9.17 -14.32
C ASN A 56 -7.40 7.91 -14.74
N ASP A 57 -6.52 7.35 -13.90
CA ASP A 57 -5.95 6.03 -14.13
C ASP A 57 -7.12 5.04 -14.24
N VAL A 58 -7.43 4.67 -15.49
CA VAL A 58 -8.62 3.89 -15.82
C VAL A 58 -8.44 2.50 -15.22
N ARG A 59 -9.30 2.18 -14.29
CA ARG A 59 -9.53 0.80 -13.89
C ARG A 59 -10.30 0.10 -15.02
N ASN A 60 -9.94 -1.16 -15.29
CA ASN A 60 -10.64 -1.97 -16.29
C ASN A 60 -12.14 -2.13 -16.01
N ASP A 61 -12.59 -1.85 -14.79
CA ASP A 61 -14.00 -1.88 -14.37
C ASP A 61 -14.72 -0.52 -14.47
N GLY A 62 -14.05 0.52 -15.01
CA GLY A 62 -14.60 1.86 -15.18
C GLY A 62 -14.76 2.70 -13.90
N VAL A 63 -14.31 2.20 -12.74
CA VAL A 63 -14.36 2.96 -11.49
C VAL A 63 -13.18 3.92 -11.42
N GLN A 64 -13.44 5.19 -11.08
CA GLN A 64 -12.39 6.18 -10.92
C GLN A 64 -11.52 5.89 -9.68
N THR A 65 -10.22 6.11 -9.84
CA THR A 65 -9.27 6.07 -8.72
C THR A 65 -9.57 7.22 -7.77
N THR A 66 -9.68 6.93 -6.47
CA THR A 66 -9.82 7.97 -5.45
C THR A 66 -8.50 8.68 -5.21
N THR A 67 -8.54 10.02 -5.01
CA THR A 67 -7.37 10.82 -4.64
C THR A 67 -6.99 10.59 -3.19
N GLY A 68 -5.70 10.80 -2.87
CA GLY A 68 -5.16 10.63 -1.53
C GLY A 68 -4.09 9.56 -1.41
N VAL A 69 -3.81 9.12 -0.20
CA VAL A 69 -2.69 8.23 0.10
C VAL A 69 -3.10 6.76 0.09
N LYS A 70 -2.26 5.92 -0.52
CA LYS A 70 -2.33 4.44 -0.47
C LYS A 70 -0.96 3.86 -0.11
N ALA A 71 -0.96 2.73 0.58
CA ALA A 71 0.25 1.92 0.83
C ALA A 71 0.18 0.63 0.00
N LEU A 72 0.93 0.58 -1.11
CA LEU A 72 0.98 -0.56 -2.01
C LEU A 72 1.99 -1.59 -1.49
N TYR A 73 1.61 -2.85 -1.36
CA TYR A 73 2.51 -3.92 -0.97
C TYR A 73 3.57 -4.16 -2.06
N MET A 74 4.86 -4.19 -1.70
CA MET A 74 6.00 -4.27 -2.65
C MET A 74 6.13 -5.60 -3.40
N VAL A 75 5.22 -6.54 -3.17
CA VAL A 75 5.30 -7.87 -3.78
C VAL A 75 4.32 -7.99 -4.94
N CYS A 76 4.86 -8.34 -6.10
CA CYS A 76 4.07 -8.56 -7.32
C CYS A 76 3.08 -9.71 -7.13
N VAL A 77 1.84 -9.46 -7.47
CA VAL A 77 0.73 -10.40 -7.29
C VAL A 77 0.72 -11.57 -8.28
N HIS A 78 1.70 -11.61 -9.22
CA HIS A 78 1.89 -12.76 -10.12
C HIS A 78 2.52 -13.94 -9.36
N LEU A 79 3.82 -13.86 -9.04
CA LEU A 79 4.59 -14.93 -8.37
C LEU A 79 5.53 -14.39 -7.28
N GLY A 80 5.21 -13.27 -6.68
CA GLY A 80 5.89 -12.81 -5.47
C GLY A 80 7.19 -12.04 -5.66
N CYS A 81 7.58 -11.66 -6.89
CA CYS A 81 8.77 -10.84 -7.13
C CYS A 81 8.62 -9.42 -6.57
N LEU A 82 9.71 -8.80 -6.17
CA LEU A 82 9.72 -7.37 -5.88
C LEU A 82 9.66 -6.58 -7.18
N TYR A 83 8.74 -5.64 -7.27
CA TYR A 83 8.63 -4.72 -8.40
C TYR A 83 9.19 -3.35 -8.04
N GLY A 84 9.60 -2.59 -9.05
CA GLY A 84 10.17 -1.25 -8.89
C GLY A 84 9.36 -0.19 -9.61
N PHE A 85 9.57 1.08 -9.22
CA PHE A 85 8.98 2.23 -9.89
C PHE A 85 9.92 2.76 -10.95
N GLU A 86 9.44 2.90 -12.18
CA GLU A 86 10.13 3.48 -13.32
C GLU A 86 9.64 4.92 -13.52
N ALA A 87 10.42 5.88 -13.03
CA ALA A 87 10.04 7.30 -13.05
C ALA A 87 9.86 7.86 -14.47
N ALA A 88 10.69 7.42 -15.43
CA ALA A 88 10.61 7.89 -16.82
C ALA A 88 9.29 7.49 -17.50
N GLN A 89 8.70 6.38 -17.08
CA GLN A 89 7.46 5.84 -17.64
C GLN A 89 6.27 6.03 -16.68
N ASN A 90 6.53 6.60 -15.50
CA ASN A 90 5.54 6.83 -14.44
C ASN A 90 4.69 5.59 -14.14
N ARG A 91 5.33 4.44 -13.95
CA ARG A 91 4.66 3.17 -13.68
C ARG A 91 5.52 2.23 -12.86
N PHE A 92 4.91 1.23 -12.27
CA PHE A 92 5.60 0.11 -11.66
C PHE A 92 5.85 -1.00 -12.66
N ASN A 93 7.06 -1.57 -12.65
CA ASN A 93 7.47 -2.69 -13.48
C ASN A 93 7.95 -3.86 -12.61
N CYS A 94 7.43 -5.06 -12.86
CA CYS A 94 7.94 -6.28 -12.27
C CYS A 94 9.00 -6.91 -13.19
N PRO A 95 10.27 -7.00 -12.77
CA PRO A 95 11.35 -7.42 -13.66
C PRO A 95 11.31 -8.92 -13.99
N CYS A 96 10.60 -9.72 -13.20
CA CYS A 96 10.61 -11.18 -13.38
C CYS A 96 9.85 -11.62 -14.65
N HIS A 97 8.64 -11.09 -14.89
CA HIS A 97 7.78 -11.54 -15.99
C HIS A 97 7.06 -10.38 -16.69
N GLY A 98 7.46 -9.14 -16.44
CA GLY A 98 6.96 -7.97 -17.16
C GLY A 98 5.55 -7.51 -16.78
N SER A 99 5.01 -7.88 -15.64
CA SER A 99 3.76 -7.27 -15.16
C SER A 99 3.99 -5.79 -14.86
N MET A 100 3.08 -4.93 -15.35
CA MET A 100 3.15 -3.49 -15.22
C MET A 100 1.91 -2.95 -14.54
N TYR A 101 2.10 -1.90 -13.71
CA TYR A 101 1.01 -1.30 -12.94
C TYR A 101 1.12 0.22 -12.97
N THR A 102 -0.03 0.90 -12.92
CA THR A 102 -0.10 2.35 -12.76
C THR A 102 0.47 2.77 -11.40
N PRO A 103 0.76 4.06 -11.18
CA PRO A 103 1.14 4.56 -9.86
C PRO A 103 0.10 4.23 -8.78
N SER A 104 -1.19 4.20 -9.10
CA SER A 104 -2.28 3.84 -8.19
C SER A 104 -2.38 2.33 -7.88
N GLY A 105 -1.56 1.50 -8.54
CA GLY A 105 -1.49 0.05 -8.34
C GLY A 105 -2.38 -0.77 -9.26
N HIS A 106 -3.04 -0.15 -10.27
CA HIS A 106 -3.88 -0.87 -11.23
C HIS A 106 -3.03 -1.57 -12.28
N ARG A 107 -3.39 -2.79 -12.63
CA ARG A 107 -2.71 -3.56 -13.65
C ARG A 107 -2.87 -2.92 -15.03
N ILE A 108 -1.75 -2.74 -15.73
CA ILE A 108 -1.73 -2.28 -17.13
C ILE A 108 -1.64 -3.50 -18.05
N THR A 109 -0.64 -4.38 -17.83
CA THR A 109 -0.36 -5.53 -18.69
C THR A 109 0.52 -6.56 -17.98
N GLY A 110 0.77 -7.70 -18.63
CA GLY A 110 1.63 -8.77 -18.13
C GLY A 110 0.83 -9.91 -17.51
N PRO A 111 1.52 -10.92 -16.94
CA PRO A 111 0.88 -12.16 -16.50
C PRO A 111 0.17 -12.06 -15.14
N ALA A 112 0.32 -10.97 -14.39
CA ALA A 112 -0.46 -10.76 -13.17
C ALA A 112 -1.96 -10.72 -13.50
N THR A 113 -2.79 -11.33 -12.68
CA THR A 113 -4.24 -11.47 -12.93
C THR A 113 -5.10 -10.44 -12.20
N ARG A 114 -4.46 -9.57 -11.39
CA ARG A 114 -5.16 -8.59 -10.54
C ARG A 114 -4.29 -7.37 -10.24
N ASN A 115 -4.89 -6.35 -9.69
CA ASN A 115 -4.24 -5.14 -9.20
C ASN A 115 -3.31 -5.45 -8.02
N LEU A 116 -2.40 -4.51 -7.69
CA LEU A 116 -1.51 -4.65 -6.54
C LEU A 116 -2.29 -4.68 -5.23
N ASP A 117 -1.79 -5.47 -4.28
CA ASP A 117 -2.31 -5.49 -2.92
C ASP A 117 -1.92 -4.22 -2.18
N CYS A 118 -2.75 -3.82 -1.23
CA CYS A 118 -2.52 -2.66 -0.38
C CYS A 118 -2.55 -3.05 1.10
N PHE A 119 -1.92 -2.22 1.94
CA PHE A 119 -2.11 -2.26 3.39
C PHE A 119 -3.15 -1.24 3.82
N THR A 120 -3.82 -1.52 4.96
CA THR A 120 -4.69 -0.53 5.59
C THR A 120 -3.84 0.60 6.15
N VAL A 121 -4.31 1.83 5.96
CA VAL A 121 -3.65 3.06 6.43
C VAL A 121 -4.65 3.86 7.23
N GLN A 122 -4.23 4.37 8.38
CA GLN A 122 -4.95 5.37 9.16
C GLN A 122 -4.15 6.67 9.18
N ALA A 123 -4.81 7.78 8.93
CA ALA A 123 -4.27 9.12 9.15
C ALA A 123 -4.69 9.58 10.56
N VAL A 124 -3.72 9.97 11.39
CA VAL A 124 -3.97 10.42 12.76
C VAL A 124 -3.40 11.81 13.01
N ASP A 125 -4.10 12.60 13.81
CA ASP A 125 -3.61 13.91 14.27
C ASP A 125 -2.53 13.80 15.38
N ALA A 126 -2.12 14.94 15.91
CA ALA A 126 -1.11 15.01 16.97
C ALA A 126 -1.58 14.39 18.29
N GLU A 127 -2.88 14.37 18.53
CA GLU A 127 -3.53 13.79 19.71
C GLU A 127 -3.79 12.29 19.57
N GLY A 128 -3.51 11.71 18.39
CA GLY A 128 -3.72 10.29 18.10
C GLY A 128 -5.15 9.93 17.67
N LYS A 129 -5.98 10.92 17.36
CA LYS A 129 -7.33 10.71 16.84
C LYS A 129 -7.25 10.34 15.35
N VAL A 130 -8.01 9.32 14.95
CA VAL A 130 -8.11 8.91 13.54
C VAL A 130 -8.95 9.93 12.78
N LEU A 131 -8.34 10.53 11.76
CA LEU A 131 -8.97 11.48 10.83
C LEU A 131 -9.56 10.77 9.61
N ALA A 132 -8.86 9.78 9.08
CA ALA A 132 -9.28 9.00 7.94
C ALA A 132 -8.68 7.59 8.02
N GLU A 133 -9.36 6.62 7.42
CA GLU A 133 -8.90 5.23 7.34
C GLU A 133 -9.21 4.64 5.95
N THR A 134 -8.34 3.74 5.49
CA THR A 134 -8.54 3.01 4.23
C THR A 134 -9.85 2.24 4.27
N GLY A 135 -10.77 2.62 3.40
CA GLY A 135 -11.98 1.86 3.12
C GLY A 135 -11.70 0.68 2.19
N LYS A 136 -12.66 -0.22 2.11
CA LYS A 136 -12.64 -1.37 1.22
C LYS A 136 -13.80 -1.28 0.25
N LEU A 137 -13.51 -1.33 -1.04
CA LEU A 137 -14.49 -1.37 -2.11
C LEU A 137 -14.67 -2.82 -2.63
N ASN A 138 -15.76 -3.06 -3.35
CA ASN A 138 -15.98 -4.28 -4.13
C ASN A 138 -15.73 -5.58 -3.32
N ASN A 139 -16.53 -5.83 -2.30
CA ASN A 139 -16.43 -7.02 -1.43
C ASN A 139 -15.05 -7.20 -0.79
N ASN A 140 -14.43 -6.12 -0.34
CA ASN A 140 -13.12 -6.08 0.33
C ASN A 140 -11.91 -6.37 -0.58
N LEU A 141 -12.05 -6.23 -1.90
CA LEU A 141 -10.97 -6.49 -2.85
C LEU A 141 -10.22 -5.24 -3.33
N GLU A 142 -10.56 -4.06 -2.85
CA GLU A 142 -9.86 -2.84 -3.26
C GLU A 142 -9.76 -1.85 -2.11
N ALA A 143 -8.55 -1.30 -1.91
CA ALA A 143 -8.30 -0.24 -0.94
C ALA A 143 -8.63 1.13 -1.52
N THR A 144 -9.39 1.95 -0.79
CA THR A 144 -9.55 3.36 -1.12
C THR A 144 -8.30 4.15 -0.71
N ALA A 145 -7.96 5.20 -1.47
CA ALA A 145 -7.03 6.21 -0.99
C ALA A 145 -7.69 7.04 0.13
N ILE A 146 -6.88 7.59 1.02
CA ILE A 146 -7.36 8.38 2.16
C ILE A 146 -6.88 9.83 2.08
N ASN A 147 -7.70 10.77 2.53
CA ASN A 147 -7.28 12.14 2.76
C ASN A 147 -6.35 12.18 3.98
N VAL A 148 -5.26 12.95 3.87
CA VAL A 148 -4.23 13.09 4.92
C VAL A 148 -4.12 14.53 5.42
N GLU A 149 -5.06 15.39 5.08
CA GLU A 149 -5.09 16.78 5.55
C GLU A 149 -5.22 16.82 7.07
N GLY A 150 -4.35 17.57 7.72
CA GLY A 150 -4.31 17.66 9.18
C GLY A 150 -3.67 16.47 9.89
N ALA A 151 -3.21 15.46 9.17
CA ALA A 151 -2.53 14.32 9.77
C ALA A 151 -1.14 14.70 10.28
N ALA A 152 -0.82 14.30 11.51
CA ALA A 152 0.54 14.37 12.06
C ALA A 152 1.37 13.15 11.64
N LYS A 153 0.73 11.99 11.49
CA LYS A 153 1.36 10.75 11.01
C LYS A 153 0.35 9.79 10.37
N LEU A 154 0.90 8.81 9.66
CA LEU A 154 0.15 7.66 9.15
C LEU A 154 0.54 6.40 9.92
N LEU A 155 -0.45 5.56 10.20
CA LEU A 155 -0.29 4.23 10.74
C LEU A 155 -0.58 3.22 9.61
N VAL A 156 0.46 2.58 9.08
CA VAL A 156 0.34 1.56 8.04
C VAL A 156 0.36 0.19 8.68
N ASN A 157 -0.76 -0.51 8.68
CA ASN A 157 -0.86 -1.85 9.24
C ASN A 157 -0.42 -2.89 8.22
N THR A 158 0.86 -3.26 8.24
CA THR A 158 1.45 -4.22 7.31
C THR A 158 1.05 -5.68 7.61
N GLY A 159 0.34 -5.92 8.70
CA GLY A 159 -0.32 -7.19 9.02
C GLY A 159 -1.73 -7.30 8.41
N SER A 160 -2.31 -6.19 7.94
CA SER A 160 -3.66 -6.14 7.36
C SER A 160 -3.60 -5.82 5.86
N ARG A 161 -3.59 -6.87 5.04
CA ARG A 161 -3.52 -6.76 3.59
C ARG A 161 -4.91 -6.80 2.95
N ILE A 162 -5.17 -5.86 2.04
CA ILE A 162 -6.33 -5.82 1.17
C ILE A 162 -5.87 -6.28 -0.21
N MET A 163 -6.45 -7.34 -0.73
CA MET A 163 -6.12 -7.85 -2.06
C MET A 163 -6.61 -6.89 -3.14
N GLY A 164 -5.80 -6.72 -4.19
CA GLY A 164 -6.21 -5.97 -5.37
C GLY A 164 -7.31 -6.71 -6.13
N GLN A 165 -8.18 -5.94 -6.80
CA GLN A 165 -9.25 -6.50 -7.64
C GLN A 165 -8.69 -7.28 -8.82
N PRO A 166 -9.39 -8.34 -9.29
CA PRO A 166 -9.15 -8.95 -10.61
C PRO A 166 -9.19 -7.89 -11.72
N ALA A 167 -8.25 -8.01 -12.67
CA ALA A 167 -8.06 -7.07 -13.78
C ALA A 167 -8.62 -7.64 -15.09
#